data_72b42c6b98aaea830447b72c094c26d3
#
_entry.id   72b42c6b98aaea830447b72c094c26d3
#
_cell.length_a   1.000
_cell.length_b   1.000
_cell.length_c   1.000
_cell.angle_alpha   90.00
_cell.angle_beta   90.00
_cell.angle_gamma   90.00
#
_symmetry.space_group_name_H-M   'P 1'
#
loop_
_entity.id
_entity.type
_entity.pdbx_description
1 polymer ?
#
loop_
_entity_poly.entity_id
_entity_poly.type
_entity_poly.pdbx_seq_one_letter_code
_entity_poly.pdbx_strand_id
1 'polypeptide(L)'
;MIIYKTPDWLTAFSTGKGSGVEALGLRLEDLALPRQVHSDNVLWMKEAGRPEATDAVITDKPGLCVCVKTADCIPVLLYDTRKRVVAAVHAGWRGTVGRIVQKTIKQMQPLNPTDLHAIIGPGISLEQFEVGDEVYEAFHDAGFPMERIARKAERWHIDLWEANRWLLEELGVRDIYIQGTCTRTSEGFYSARRETINTGRNYNGIYINS
;
A
#
# COMPACT_ATOMS: atom_id res chain seq x y z
N MET A 1 16.63 0.17 1.74
CA MET A 1 15.68 0.95 0.91
C MET A 1 15.52 0.27 -0.43
N ILE A 2 14.31 0.21 -0.96
CA ILE A 2 13.98 -0.24 -2.32
C ILE A 2 13.56 0.99 -3.11
N ILE A 3 14.16 1.22 -4.27
CA ILE A 3 13.68 2.17 -5.27
C ILE A 3 13.09 1.33 -6.40
N TYR A 4 11.84 1.58 -6.73
CA TYR A 4 11.14 0.85 -7.78
C TYR A 4 11.50 1.40 -9.17
N LYS A 5 11.49 0.50 -10.17
CA LYS A 5 11.63 0.93 -11.56
C LYS A 5 10.34 1.61 -12.00
N THR A 6 10.45 2.89 -12.34
CA THR A 6 9.33 3.76 -12.74
C THR A 6 9.76 4.61 -13.93
N PRO A 7 8.82 5.28 -14.63
CA PRO A 7 9.17 6.31 -15.62
C PRO A 7 10.01 7.45 -15.00
N ASP A 8 10.86 8.11 -15.79
CA ASP A 8 11.81 9.13 -15.33
C ASP A 8 11.15 10.33 -14.62
N TRP A 9 9.87 10.59 -14.87
CA TRP A 9 9.12 11.69 -14.24
C TRP A 9 8.58 11.35 -12.84
N LEU A 10 8.86 10.16 -12.32
CA LEU A 10 8.24 9.60 -11.12
C LEU A 10 9.28 8.87 -10.29
N THR A 11 9.18 8.99 -8.97
CA THR A 11 9.95 8.20 -8.01
C THR A 11 9.01 7.47 -7.07
N ALA A 12 9.21 6.16 -6.90
CA ALA A 12 8.49 5.31 -5.95
C ALA A 12 9.48 4.48 -5.13
N PHE A 13 9.22 4.35 -3.82
CA PHE A 13 10.15 3.70 -2.90
C PHE A 13 9.47 3.01 -1.72
N SER A 14 10.20 2.08 -1.09
CA SER A 14 9.93 1.54 0.24
C SER A 14 11.20 1.59 1.08
N THR A 15 11.12 2.17 2.29
CA THR A 15 12.23 2.12 3.25
C THR A 15 12.19 0.83 4.06
N GLY A 16 13.26 0.59 4.78
CA GLY A 16 13.35 -0.48 5.77
C GLY A 16 14.14 -0.01 6.99
N LYS A 17 14.61 -0.94 7.81
CA LYS A 17 15.48 -0.66 8.94
C LYS A 17 16.79 0.00 8.45
N GLY A 18 17.24 1.00 9.16
CA GLY A 18 18.49 1.70 8.86
C GLY A 18 18.42 2.67 7.66
N SER A 19 17.24 2.87 7.06
CA SER A 19 17.07 3.89 6.01
C SER A 19 15.74 4.62 6.19
N GLY A 20 15.79 5.94 6.21
CA GLY A 20 14.64 6.83 6.23
C GLY A 20 14.39 7.49 4.86
N VAL A 21 13.40 8.34 4.80
CA VAL A 21 13.10 9.14 3.61
C VAL A 21 14.18 10.17 3.30
N GLU A 22 14.98 10.52 4.29
CA GLU A 22 16.09 11.46 4.21
C GLU A 22 17.17 11.00 3.22
N ALA A 23 17.31 9.69 3.02
CA ALA A 23 18.23 9.15 2.00
C ALA A 23 17.82 9.53 0.56
N LEU A 24 16.60 10.04 0.36
CA LEU A 24 16.10 10.59 -0.91
C LEU A 24 16.06 12.13 -0.91
N GLY A 25 16.65 12.78 0.09
CA GLY A 25 16.58 14.22 0.26
C GLY A 25 15.21 14.74 0.72
N LEU A 26 14.31 13.85 1.16
CA LEU A 26 12.98 14.20 1.66
C LEU A 26 13.03 14.41 3.18
N ARG A 27 12.19 15.32 3.70
CA ARG A 27 11.97 15.48 5.13
C ARG A 27 10.56 15.04 5.48
N LEU A 28 10.36 14.45 6.65
CA LEU A 28 9.03 13.92 7.06
C LEU A 28 7.95 15.01 7.13
N GLU A 29 8.33 16.26 7.36
CA GLU A 29 7.42 17.41 7.40
C GLU A 29 6.94 17.84 6.02
N ASP A 30 7.69 17.50 4.96
CA ASP A 30 7.37 17.84 3.57
C ASP A 30 6.51 16.77 2.89
N LEU A 31 6.12 15.71 3.60
CA LEU A 31 5.33 14.64 3.06
C LEU A 31 3.83 14.83 3.30
N ALA A 32 3.00 14.35 2.38
CA ALA A 32 1.61 14.02 2.63
C ALA A 32 1.56 12.64 3.31
N LEU A 33 1.61 12.62 4.65
CA LEU A 33 1.80 11.43 5.49
C LEU A 33 0.64 11.28 6.49
N PRO A 34 -0.42 10.51 6.20
CA PRO A 34 -1.63 10.46 7.00
C PRO A 34 -1.42 9.81 8.38
N ARG A 35 -2.33 10.12 9.30
CA ARG A 35 -2.55 9.38 10.54
C ARG A 35 -3.49 8.22 10.26
N GLN A 36 -2.91 7.08 9.95
CA GLN A 36 -3.59 5.86 9.55
C GLN A 36 -4.30 5.21 10.73
N VAL A 37 -5.54 4.77 10.51
CA VAL A 37 -6.40 4.11 11.51
C VAL A 37 -6.95 2.77 11.03
N HIS A 38 -6.40 2.22 9.95
CA HIS A 38 -6.86 1.00 9.27
C HIS A 38 -8.28 1.14 8.72
N SER A 39 -8.64 2.34 8.28
CA SER A 39 -9.88 2.64 7.57
C SER A 39 -9.76 2.40 6.06
N ASP A 40 -10.79 2.77 5.33
CA ASP A 40 -10.81 2.84 3.87
C ASP A 40 -10.98 4.27 3.36
N ASN A 41 -10.63 5.25 4.19
CA ASN A 41 -10.69 6.66 3.86
C ASN A 41 -9.54 7.09 2.95
N VAL A 42 -9.88 7.84 1.92
CA VAL A 42 -8.97 8.34 0.87
C VAL A 42 -9.06 9.85 0.80
N LEU A 43 -7.95 10.53 0.67
CA LEU A 43 -7.90 11.99 0.58
C LEU A 43 -6.97 12.48 -0.54
N TRP A 44 -7.40 13.51 -1.29
CA TRP A 44 -6.56 14.28 -2.16
C TRP A 44 -5.75 15.32 -1.37
N MET A 45 -4.44 15.36 -1.60
CA MET A 45 -3.52 16.31 -0.98
C MET A 45 -2.91 17.23 -2.03
N LYS A 46 -2.84 18.51 -1.73
CA LYS A 46 -2.19 19.54 -2.58
C LYS A 46 -0.95 20.14 -1.95
N GLU A 47 -0.72 19.82 -0.68
CA GLU A 47 0.40 20.27 0.14
C GLU A 47 0.77 19.20 1.16
N ALA A 48 1.94 19.33 1.75
CA ALA A 48 2.39 18.46 2.83
C ALA A 48 1.46 18.56 4.05
N GLY A 49 1.33 17.46 4.78
CA GLY A 49 0.49 17.43 5.97
C GLY A 49 0.21 16.03 6.49
N ARG A 50 -0.49 15.99 7.61
CA ARG A 50 -0.84 14.75 8.33
C ARG A 50 -2.35 14.64 8.54
N PRO A 51 -3.14 14.36 7.48
CA PRO A 51 -4.58 14.26 7.61
C PRO A 51 -4.97 13.14 8.59
N GLU A 52 -5.96 13.43 9.43
CA GLU A 52 -6.47 12.49 10.42
C GLU A 52 -7.31 11.39 9.77
N ALA A 53 -7.36 10.23 10.40
CA ALA A 53 -8.22 9.10 10.06
C ALA A 53 -8.22 8.75 8.56
N THR A 54 -7.05 8.81 7.92
CA THR A 54 -6.89 8.61 6.47
C THR A 54 -5.88 7.49 6.23
N ASP A 55 -6.18 6.59 5.32
CA ASP A 55 -5.33 5.43 5.02
C ASP A 55 -4.85 5.39 3.55
N ALA A 56 -5.33 6.32 2.71
CA ALA A 56 -4.80 6.53 1.37
C ALA A 56 -4.76 8.01 1.02
N VAL A 57 -3.68 8.42 0.35
CA VAL A 57 -3.46 9.80 -0.09
C VAL A 57 -3.11 9.85 -1.57
N ILE A 58 -3.69 10.82 -2.28
CA ILE A 58 -3.56 11.03 -3.73
C ILE A 58 -3.00 12.43 -3.97
N THR A 59 -2.19 12.61 -5.00
CA THR A 59 -1.77 13.94 -5.46
C THR A 59 -1.48 13.96 -6.96
N ASP A 60 -1.64 15.13 -7.54
CA ASP A 60 -1.20 15.52 -8.88
C ASP A 60 -0.08 16.58 -8.83
N LYS A 61 0.43 16.89 -7.63
CA LYS A 61 1.41 17.97 -7.44
C LYS A 61 2.84 17.47 -7.59
N PRO A 62 3.62 17.99 -8.58
CA PRO A 62 5.04 17.73 -8.65
C PRO A 62 5.75 18.12 -7.35
N GLY A 63 6.73 17.31 -6.94
CA GLY A 63 7.49 17.51 -5.71
C GLY A 63 6.80 17.11 -4.41
N LEU A 64 5.47 16.94 -4.38
CA LEU A 64 4.77 16.45 -3.20
C LEU A 64 4.84 14.92 -3.12
N CYS A 65 5.52 14.40 -2.11
CA CYS A 65 5.56 12.96 -1.86
C CYS A 65 4.36 12.53 -1.01
N VAL A 66 3.48 11.71 -1.57
CA VAL A 66 2.46 10.97 -0.81
C VAL A 66 3.08 9.69 -0.26
N CYS A 67 2.85 9.42 1.03
CA CYS A 67 3.54 8.35 1.72
C CYS A 67 2.64 7.70 2.78
N VAL A 68 2.74 6.38 2.94
CA VAL A 68 2.11 5.62 4.03
C VAL A 68 3.15 4.83 4.81
N LYS A 69 2.83 4.53 6.06
CA LYS A 69 3.68 3.76 6.98
C LYS A 69 3.12 2.36 7.17
N THR A 70 3.99 1.36 7.09
CA THR A 70 3.60 -0.03 7.31
C THR A 70 4.57 -0.75 8.26
N ALA A 71 4.06 -1.80 8.89
CA ALA A 71 4.81 -2.86 9.53
C ALA A 71 3.89 -4.09 9.44
N ASP A 72 4.00 -4.84 8.34
CA ASP A 72 3.22 -5.99 7.89
C ASP A 72 2.04 -5.67 6.95
N CYS A 73 1.25 -4.60 7.18
CA CYS A 73 0.21 -4.20 6.24
C CYS A 73 0.80 -3.90 4.85
N ILE A 74 -0.01 -4.10 3.82
CA ILE A 74 0.43 -3.98 2.42
C ILE A 74 0.39 -2.51 1.98
N PRO A 75 1.51 -1.90 1.56
CA PRO A 75 1.48 -0.64 0.86
C PRO A 75 1.18 -0.89 -0.61
N VAL A 76 0.27 -0.11 -1.19
CA VAL A 76 0.02 -0.10 -2.64
C VAL A 76 0.29 1.31 -3.16
N LEU A 77 1.26 1.43 -4.07
CA LEU A 77 1.59 2.67 -4.75
C LEU A 77 0.99 2.64 -6.15
N LEU A 78 0.22 3.67 -6.49
CA LEU A 78 -0.49 3.76 -7.76
C LEU A 78 -0.01 4.99 -8.53
N TYR A 79 0.07 4.87 -9.86
CA TYR A 79 0.29 6.02 -10.73
C TYR A 79 -0.44 5.88 -12.07
N ASP A 80 -0.95 7.01 -12.56
CA ASP A 80 -1.56 7.13 -13.88
C ASP A 80 -0.59 7.86 -14.81
N THR A 81 -0.18 7.20 -15.89
CA THR A 81 0.83 7.73 -16.83
C THR A 81 0.32 8.87 -17.68
N ARG A 82 -0.99 8.98 -17.90
CA ARG A 82 -1.60 10.05 -18.71
C ARG A 82 -1.96 11.27 -17.87
N LYS A 83 -2.66 11.05 -16.74
CA LYS A 83 -3.06 12.16 -15.87
C LYS A 83 -1.93 12.66 -14.98
N ARG A 84 -0.85 11.89 -14.84
CA ARG A 84 0.23 12.16 -13.89
C ARG A 84 -0.31 12.38 -12.48
N VAL A 85 -1.08 11.42 -12.02
CA VAL A 85 -1.62 11.34 -10.65
C VAL A 85 -0.97 10.17 -9.97
N VAL A 86 -0.60 10.36 -8.71
CA VAL A 86 0.02 9.32 -7.88
C VAL A 86 -0.75 9.11 -6.58
N ALA A 87 -0.69 7.91 -6.01
CA ALA A 87 -1.30 7.62 -4.73
C ALA A 87 -0.47 6.63 -3.91
N ALA A 88 -0.52 6.78 -2.59
CA ALA A 88 0.00 5.82 -1.63
C ALA A 88 -1.15 5.32 -0.75
N VAL A 89 -1.30 4.00 -0.66
CA VAL A 89 -2.40 3.33 0.02
C VAL A 89 -1.86 2.40 1.11
N HIS A 90 -2.39 2.53 2.31
CA HIS A 90 -2.19 1.58 3.41
C HIS A 90 -3.31 0.53 3.39
N ALA A 91 -3.03 -0.62 2.81
CA ALA A 91 -3.98 -1.72 2.70
C ALA A 91 -3.71 -2.79 3.78
N GLY A 92 -4.06 -2.50 5.02
CA GLY A 92 -4.25 -3.52 6.06
C GLY A 92 -5.47 -4.37 5.73
N TRP A 93 -5.70 -5.49 6.44
CA TRP A 93 -6.81 -6.39 6.13
C TRP A 93 -8.19 -5.69 6.14
N ARG A 94 -8.44 -4.77 7.09
CA ARG A 94 -9.69 -4.00 7.15
C ARG A 94 -9.85 -3.09 5.94
N GLY A 95 -8.81 -2.34 5.57
CA GLY A 95 -8.80 -1.49 4.38
C GLY A 95 -8.96 -2.29 3.09
N THR A 96 -8.34 -3.50 3.03
CA THR A 96 -8.48 -4.41 1.87
C THR A 96 -9.93 -4.90 1.75
N VAL A 97 -10.53 -5.39 2.84
CA VAL A 97 -11.96 -5.77 2.88
C VAL A 97 -12.86 -4.59 2.51
N GLY A 98 -12.56 -3.38 3.01
CA GLY A 98 -13.24 -2.12 2.68
C GLY A 98 -12.97 -1.61 1.26
N ARG A 99 -12.15 -2.35 0.45
CA ARG A 99 -11.82 -2.03 -0.95
C ARG A 99 -11.10 -0.68 -1.12
N ILE A 100 -10.21 -0.32 -0.19
CA ILE A 100 -9.51 0.97 -0.18
C ILE A 100 -8.78 1.26 -1.49
N VAL A 101 -8.14 0.24 -2.10
CA VAL A 101 -7.44 0.37 -3.39
C VAL A 101 -8.42 0.78 -4.50
N GLN A 102 -9.59 0.13 -4.57
CA GLN A 102 -10.61 0.48 -5.55
C GLN A 102 -11.22 1.88 -5.31
N LYS A 103 -11.41 2.27 -4.04
CA LYS A 103 -11.86 3.62 -3.67
C LYS A 103 -10.84 4.68 -4.10
N THR A 104 -9.55 4.39 -3.91
CA THR A 104 -8.45 5.27 -4.35
C THR A 104 -8.47 5.45 -5.86
N ILE A 105 -8.54 4.36 -6.64
CA ILE A 105 -8.60 4.40 -8.10
C ILE A 105 -9.81 5.17 -8.59
N LYS A 106 -10.99 4.95 -7.99
CA LYS A 106 -12.20 5.72 -8.34
C LYS A 106 -12.02 7.22 -8.14
N GLN A 107 -11.32 7.63 -7.07
CA GLN A 107 -11.01 9.03 -6.83
C GLN A 107 -9.94 9.59 -7.78
N MET A 108 -8.94 8.79 -8.19
CA MET A 108 -7.96 9.18 -9.21
C MET A 108 -8.63 9.43 -10.58
N GLN A 109 -9.80 8.83 -10.83
CA GLN A 109 -10.57 8.95 -12.08
C GLN A 109 -9.72 8.73 -13.32
N PRO A 110 -9.06 7.59 -13.50
CA PRO A 110 -8.25 7.32 -14.67
C PRO A 110 -9.11 7.41 -15.94
N LEU A 111 -8.53 7.91 -17.03
CA LEU A 111 -9.21 7.94 -18.33
C LEU A 111 -9.36 6.53 -18.90
N ASN A 112 -8.36 5.67 -18.64
CA ASN A 112 -8.36 4.27 -19.03
C ASN A 112 -7.66 3.46 -17.94
N PRO A 113 -8.24 2.34 -17.47
CA PRO A 113 -7.58 1.45 -16.50
C PRO A 113 -6.21 0.93 -16.95
N THR A 114 -5.95 0.85 -18.25
CA THR A 114 -4.65 0.43 -18.78
C THR A 114 -3.54 1.49 -18.63
N ASP A 115 -3.88 2.73 -18.31
CA ASP A 115 -2.91 3.78 -18.02
C ASP A 115 -2.48 3.78 -16.53
N LEU A 116 -3.16 2.96 -15.71
CA LEU A 116 -2.83 2.74 -14.30
C LEU A 116 -1.79 1.65 -14.12
N HIS A 117 -0.84 1.95 -13.27
CA HIS A 117 0.20 1.01 -12.82
C HIS A 117 0.15 0.91 -11.30
N ALA A 118 0.39 -0.29 -10.79
CA ALA A 118 0.38 -0.58 -9.37
C ALA A 118 1.66 -1.26 -8.91
N ILE A 119 2.21 -0.78 -7.79
CA ILE A 119 3.32 -1.41 -7.08
C ILE A 119 2.78 -1.85 -5.73
N ILE A 120 2.72 -3.15 -5.50
CA ILE A 120 2.38 -3.75 -4.22
C ILE A 120 3.70 -4.01 -3.48
N GLY A 121 3.95 -3.26 -2.43
CA GLY A 121 5.22 -3.26 -1.72
C GLY A 121 5.38 -4.37 -0.67
N PRO A 122 6.46 -4.28 0.14
CA PRO A 122 6.75 -5.26 1.18
C PRO A 122 5.64 -5.32 2.24
N GLY A 123 5.29 -6.54 2.66
CA GLY A 123 4.28 -6.76 3.68
C GLY A 123 4.35 -8.16 4.24
N ILE A 124 3.38 -8.60 5.01
CA ILE A 124 3.34 -9.95 5.56
C ILE A 124 2.85 -10.95 4.50
N SER A 125 3.57 -12.08 4.33
CA SER A 125 3.19 -13.11 3.35
C SER A 125 2.06 -13.99 3.85
N LEU A 126 1.43 -14.73 2.92
CA LEU A 126 0.41 -15.74 3.22
C LEU A 126 0.83 -16.68 4.36
N GLU A 127 2.06 -17.22 4.30
CA GLU A 127 2.57 -18.18 5.28
C GLU A 127 2.69 -17.59 6.68
N GLN A 128 2.82 -16.28 6.77
CA GLN A 128 3.09 -15.57 8.02
C GLN A 128 1.87 -14.84 8.57
N PHE A 129 0.83 -14.65 7.75
CA PHE A 129 -0.38 -13.92 8.14
C PHE A 129 -1.48 -14.89 8.57
N GLU A 130 -1.24 -15.54 9.71
CA GLU A 130 -2.25 -16.32 10.43
C GLU A 130 -3.31 -15.40 11.03
N VAL A 131 -4.59 -15.77 10.89
CA VAL A 131 -5.74 -14.98 11.31
C VAL A 131 -6.81 -15.87 11.98
N GLY A 132 -7.72 -15.25 12.73
CA GLY A 132 -8.92 -15.89 13.27
C GLY A 132 -10.01 -16.03 12.21
N ASP A 133 -11.07 -16.79 12.58
CA ASP A 133 -12.21 -17.05 11.70
C ASP A 133 -12.93 -15.72 11.31
N GLU A 134 -12.96 -14.74 12.21
CA GLU A 134 -13.57 -13.42 11.98
C GLU A 134 -12.94 -12.64 10.81
N VAL A 135 -11.62 -12.82 10.58
CA VAL A 135 -10.95 -12.19 9.44
C VAL A 135 -11.27 -12.93 8.15
N TYR A 136 -11.26 -14.27 8.20
CA TYR A 136 -11.66 -15.10 7.05
C TYR A 136 -13.09 -14.78 6.62
N GLU A 137 -14.04 -14.75 7.56
CA GLU A 137 -15.46 -14.45 7.29
C GLU A 137 -15.61 -13.04 6.70
N ALA A 138 -14.87 -12.05 7.21
CA ALA A 138 -14.92 -10.70 6.65
C ALA A 138 -14.52 -10.64 5.17
N PHE A 139 -13.49 -11.40 4.74
CA PHE A 139 -13.13 -11.51 3.31
C PHE A 139 -14.17 -12.28 2.51
N HIS A 140 -14.64 -13.40 3.04
CA HIS A 140 -15.66 -14.23 2.39
C HIS A 140 -16.96 -13.44 2.14
N ASP A 141 -17.47 -12.75 3.15
CA ASP A 141 -18.72 -11.97 3.07
C ASP A 141 -18.59 -10.74 2.17
N ALA A 142 -17.36 -10.20 2.04
CA ALA A 142 -17.05 -9.13 1.09
C ALA A 142 -16.86 -9.63 -0.36
N GLY A 143 -17.03 -10.94 -0.61
CA GLY A 143 -17.02 -11.54 -1.94
C GLY A 143 -15.63 -11.72 -2.55
N PHE A 144 -14.59 -11.88 -1.73
CA PHE A 144 -13.25 -12.18 -2.23
C PHE A 144 -13.14 -13.64 -2.72
N PRO A 145 -12.27 -13.92 -3.71
CA PRO A 145 -12.05 -15.29 -4.22
C PRO A 145 -11.21 -16.07 -3.21
N MET A 146 -11.87 -16.67 -2.22
CA MET A 146 -11.21 -17.31 -1.08
C MET A 146 -10.26 -18.43 -1.48
N GLU A 147 -10.53 -19.12 -2.58
CA GLU A 147 -9.65 -20.13 -3.17
C GLU A 147 -8.30 -19.57 -3.66
N ARG A 148 -8.24 -18.25 -3.97
CA ARG A 148 -7.01 -17.56 -4.38
C ARG A 148 -6.23 -16.99 -3.20
N ILE A 149 -6.95 -16.48 -2.19
CA ILE A 149 -6.36 -15.65 -1.14
C ILE A 149 -6.25 -16.33 0.22
N ALA A 150 -6.93 -17.48 0.43
CA ALA A 150 -6.98 -18.12 1.74
C ALA A 150 -6.43 -19.55 1.72
N ARG A 151 -5.77 -19.92 2.82
CA ARG A 151 -5.33 -21.28 3.07
C ARG A 151 -5.66 -21.67 4.51
N LYS A 152 -6.24 -22.86 4.70
CA LYS A 152 -6.45 -23.46 6.02
C LYS A 152 -5.26 -24.34 6.38
N ALA A 153 -4.66 -24.07 7.52
CA ALA A 153 -3.75 -24.96 8.24
C ALA A 153 -4.40 -25.28 9.60
N GLU A 154 -3.73 -25.15 10.72
CA GLU A 154 -4.40 -25.14 12.02
C GLU A 154 -5.33 -23.93 12.14
N ARG A 155 -4.88 -22.79 11.65
CA ARG A 155 -5.69 -21.57 11.50
C ARG A 155 -5.75 -21.12 10.06
N TRP A 156 -6.55 -20.09 9.79
CA TRP A 156 -6.61 -19.48 8.49
C TRP A 156 -5.36 -18.61 8.26
N HIS A 157 -4.94 -18.59 7.00
CA HIS A 157 -3.93 -17.68 6.48
C HIS A 157 -4.52 -16.93 5.30
N ILE A 158 -4.25 -15.63 5.20
CA ILE A 158 -4.77 -14.78 4.11
C ILE A 158 -3.59 -14.14 3.35
N ASP A 159 -3.65 -14.22 2.03
CA ASP A 159 -2.73 -13.53 1.13
C ASP A 159 -3.24 -12.12 0.84
N LEU A 160 -2.69 -11.13 1.55
CA LEU A 160 -3.06 -9.73 1.34
C LEU A 160 -2.47 -9.17 0.03
N TRP A 161 -1.34 -9.70 -0.47
CA TRP A 161 -0.82 -9.30 -1.77
C TRP A 161 -1.78 -9.71 -2.88
N GLU A 162 -2.21 -10.98 -2.88
CA GLU A 162 -3.13 -11.51 -3.87
C GLU A 162 -4.53 -10.89 -3.75
N ALA A 163 -5.00 -10.62 -2.53
CA ALA A 163 -6.27 -9.92 -2.32
C ALA A 163 -6.27 -8.51 -2.94
N ASN A 164 -5.20 -7.74 -2.74
CA ASN A 164 -5.08 -6.41 -3.34
C ASN A 164 -4.85 -6.47 -4.86
N ARG A 165 -4.09 -7.48 -5.35
CA ARG A 165 -3.96 -7.74 -6.79
C ARG A 165 -5.30 -8.00 -7.44
N TRP A 166 -6.12 -8.87 -6.85
CA TRP A 166 -7.46 -9.16 -7.35
C TRP A 166 -8.33 -7.91 -7.42
N LEU A 167 -8.32 -7.05 -6.38
CA LEU A 167 -9.04 -5.76 -6.39
C LEU A 167 -8.62 -4.84 -7.54
N LEU A 168 -7.34 -4.84 -7.90
CA LEU A 168 -6.80 -4.09 -9.03
C LEU A 168 -7.27 -4.68 -10.37
N GLU A 169 -7.20 -6.00 -10.52
CA GLU A 169 -7.61 -6.73 -11.72
C GLU A 169 -9.10 -6.53 -12.02
N GLU A 170 -9.97 -6.50 -10.99
CA GLU A 170 -11.40 -6.22 -11.08
C GLU A 170 -11.71 -4.83 -11.72
N LEU A 171 -10.82 -3.86 -11.56
CA LEU A 171 -10.93 -2.56 -12.20
C LEU A 171 -10.20 -2.46 -13.55
N GLY A 172 -9.67 -3.57 -14.05
CA GLY A 172 -8.98 -3.64 -15.34
C GLY A 172 -7.53 -3.15 -15.32
N VAL A 173 -6.93 -2.94 -14.14
CA VAL A 173 -5.50 -2.65 -14.02
C VAL A 173 -4.71 -3.89 -14.41
N ARG A 174 -3.76 -3.75 -15.36
CA ARG A 174 -3.00 -4.89 -15.92
C ARG A 174 -1.53 -4.88 -15.52
N ASP A 175 -0.95 -3.71 -15.34
CA ASP A 175 0.45 -3.57 -14.94
C ASP A 175 0.53 -3.50 -13.41
N ILE A 176 0.75 -4.66 -12.79
CA ILE A 176 0.81 -4.84 -11.35
C ILE A 176 2.12 -5.53 -11.00
N TYR A 177 3.01 -4.79 -10.33
CA TYR A 177 4.25 -5.33 -9.80
C TYR A 177 4.09 -5.67 -8.31
N ILE A 178 4.39 -6.92 -7.92
CA ILE A 178 4.42 -7.36 -6.52
C ILE A 178 5.89 -7.53 -6.11
N GLN A 179 6.32 -6.77 -5.12
CA GLN A 179 7.70 -6.80 -4.64
C GLN A 179 8.05 -8.10 -3.90
N GLY A 180 7.07 -8.70 -3.18
CA GLY A 180 7.15 -10.07 -2.66
C GLY A 180 8.06 -10.29 -1.44
N THR A 181 8.61 -9.25 -0.81
CA THR A 181 9.39 -9.41 0.43
C THR A 181 8.48 -9.46 1.65
N CYS A 182 8.52 -10.58 2.37
CA CYS A 182 7.82 -10.73 3.64
C CYS A 182 8.53 -9.93 4.74
N THR A 183 7.85 -8.96 5.32
CA THR A 183 8.39 -8.11 6.41
C THR A 183 8.66 -8.90 7.67
N ARG A 184 7.87 -9.96 7.96
CA ARG A 184 8.05 -10.79 9.16
C ARG A 184 9.33 -11.61 9.12
N THR A 185 9.69 -12.15 7.96
CA THR A 185 10.87 -13.03 7.81
C THR A 185 12.12 -12.26 7.39
N SER A 186 11.98 -11.04 6.86
CA SER A 186 13.09 -10.20 6.46
C SER A 186 13.53 -9.28 7.61
N GLU A 187 14.77 -9.43 8.08
CA GLU A 187 15.34 -8.58 9.14
C GLU A 187 15.52 -7.12 8.71
N GLY A 188 15.59 -6.86 7.40
CA GLY A 188 15.72 -5.52 6.83
C GLY A 188 14.47 -4.66 6.94
N PHE A 189 13.33 -5.19 7.40
CA PHE A 189 12.07 -4.46 7.55
C PHE A 189 11.53 -4.51 8.98
N TYR A 190 10.79 -3.47 9.36
CA TYR A 190 9.99 -3.49 10.59
C TYR A 190 8.75 -4.39 10.38
N SER A 191 8.46 -5.20 11.40
CA SER A 191 7.30 -6.10 11.42
C SER A 191 6.65 -6.09 12.80
N ALA A 192 5.38 -5.71 12.86
CA ALA A 192 4.60 -5.72 14.08
C ALA A 192 4.34 -7.15 14.58
N ARG A 193 4.19 -8.12 13.67
CA ARG A 193 3.99 -9.54 13.98
C ARG A 193 5.25 -10.20 14.57
N ARG A 194 6.43 -9.79 14.12
CA ARG A 194 7.71 -10.30 14.65
C ARG A 194 8.12 -9.62 15.95
N GLU A 195 7.96 -8.30 16.01
CA GLU A 195 8.45 -7.50 17.13
C GLU A 195 7.32 -7.15 18.10
N THR A 196 6.67 -6.04 17.89
CA THR A 196 5.43 -5.61 18.57
C THR A 196 4.76 -4.51 17.76
N ILE A 197 3.54 -4.12 18.14
CA ILE A 197 2.84 -2.99 17.55
C ILE A 197 3.61 -1.66 17.68
N ASN A 198 4.51 -1.56 18.65
CA ASN A 198 5.34 -0.36 18.90
C ASN A 198 6.64 -0.35 18.11
N THR A 199 6.89 -1.32 17.23
CA THR A 199 8.06 -1.33 16.35
C THR A 199 8.08 -0.11 15.43
N GLY A 200 9.24 0.20 14.84
CA GLY A 200 9.37 1.23 13.80
C GLY A 200 8.46 0.98 12.60
N ARG A 201 8.50 1.86 11.63
CA ARG A 201 7.68 1.78 10.43
C ARG A 201 8.51 1.87 9.16
N ASN A 202 8.12 1.10 8.16
CA ASN A 202 8.59 1.20 6.80
C ASN A 202 7.79 2.31 6.11
N TYR A 203 8.43 3.28 5.51
CA TYR A 203 7.79 4.34 4.72
C TYR A 203 7.70 3.88 3.27
N ASN A 204 6.52 4.03 2.68
CA ASN A 204 6.27 3.65 1.30
C ASN A 204 5.67 4.86 0.59
N GLY A 205 6.45 5.45 -0.30
CA GLY A 205 6.12 6.75 -0.90
C GLY A 205 6.26 6.76 -2.41
N ILE A 206 5.56 7.72 -3.00
CA ILE A 206 5.57 7.98 -4.44
C ILE A 206 5.37 9.46 -4.68
N TYR A 207 6.11 10.01 -5.65
CA TYR A 207 5.98 11.42 -6.04
C TYR A 207 6.37 11.66 -7.49
N ILE A 208 5.77 12.70 -8.06
CA ILE A 208 6.11 13.22 -9.38
C ILE A 208 7.36 14.08 -9.21
N ASN A 209 8.41 13.80 -9.97
CA ASN A 209 9.66 14.56 -9.93
C ASN A 209 9.41 16.03 -10.33
N SER A 210 10.12 16.97 -9.72
CA SER A 210 10.02 18.43 -9.97
C SER A 210 10.65 18.80 -11.30
#